data_db371dbf1469302be8edbc1a11fdaa51
#
_entry.id   db371dbf1469302be8edbc1a11fdaa51
#
_cell.length_a   1.000
_cell.length_b   1.000
_cell.length_c   1.000
_cell.angle_alpha   90.00
_cell.angle_beta   90.00
_cell.angle_gamma   90.00
#
_symmetry.space_group_name_H-M   'P 1'
#
loop_
_entity.id
_entity.type
_entity.pdbx_description
1 polymer ?
#
loop_
_entity_poly.entity_id
_entity_poly.type
_entity_poly.pdbx_seq_one_letter_code
_entity_poly.pdbx_strand_id
1 'polypeptide(L)'
;NVRLNEARKSILGEVANAASTGLLTHSTAKSAPALTPSAKQAQRPSLEPRELPKLPTSKSPNLRISNSRDRPFDTLPPIFNTGAVIEACPSSALFDVASWGNETSFSSQIGPARNALMNARDQLELDAAKHLAQLYLYFGFGAEALNTLRLNPQLSSNFPHLTYMATILKHGTLTRPNSLVAHTNCATDVALWASVGLNNITTDVLIDAKATLRALNKLPTHLRLTLAPALSEVLLQYGNKDAAAAALRSIER
;
A
#
# COMPACT_ATOMS: atom_id res chain seq x y z
N ASN A 1 -9.61 28.04 26.66
CA ASN A 1 -9.16 27.00 27.63
C ASN A 1 -10.31 26.17 28.25
N VAL A 2 -11.55 26.70 28.35
CA VAL A 2 -12.69 25.97 28.95
C VAL A 2 -13.08 24.75 28.11
N ARG A 3 -13.19 24.86 26.78
CA ARG A 3 -13.55 23.75 25.87
C ARG A 3 -12.53 22.61 25.88
N LEU A 4 -11.25 22.93 26.09
CA LEU A 4 -10.19 21.93 26.12
C LEU A 4 -10.24 21.11 27.42
N ASN A 5 -10.62 21.73 28.53
CA ASN A 5 -10.80 21.06 29.81
C ASN A 5 -12.06 20.18 29.81
N GLU A 6 -13.14 20.61 29.16
CA GLU A 6 -14.36 19.80 29.02
C GLU A 6 -14.12 18.56 28.14
N ALA A 7 -13.41 18.72 27.00
CA ALA A 7 -13.03 17.59 26.14
C ALA A 7 -12.12 16.60 26.89
N ARG A 8 -11.16 17.10 27.66
CA ARG A 8 -10.26 16.25 28.48
C ARG A 8 -11.02 15.47 29.55
N LYS A 9 -12.02 16.11 30.18
CA LYS A 9 -12.86 15.47 31.19
C LYS A 9 -13.77 14.39 30.61
N SER A 10 -14.31 14.63 29.40
CA SER A 10 -15.11 13.64 28.64
C SER A 10 -14.27 12.41 28.28
N ILE A 11 -13.07 12.60 27.72
CA ILE A 11 -12.18 11.50 27.34
C ILE A 11 -11.75 10.68 28.58
N LEU A 12 -11.42 11.33 29.69
CA LEU A 12 -11.07 10.63 30.91
C LEU A 12 -12.24 9.82 31.49
N GLY A 13 -13.48 10.33 31.36
CA GLY A 13 -14.69 9.60 31.73
C GLY A 13 -14.92 8.35 30.89
N GLU A 14 -14.72 8.43 29.59
CA GLU A 14 -14.86 7.29 28.68
C GLU A 14 -13.78 6.22 28.92
N VAL A 15 -12.53 6.63 29.17
CA VAL A 15 -11.44 5.71 29.49
C VAL A 15 -11.69 5.01 30.82
N ALA A 16 -12.19 5.73 31.83
CA ALA A 16 -12.53 5.14 33.14
C ALA A 16 -13.68 4.14 33.02
N ASN A 17 -14.67 4.44 32.18
CA ASN A 17 -15.78 3.53 31.89
C ASN A 17 -15.31 2.27 31.14
N ALA A 18 -14.44 2.42 30.15
CA ALA A 18 -13.84 1.29 29.43
C ALA A 18 -12.98 0.41 30.33
N ALA A 19 -12.28 0.99 31.29
CA ALA A 19 -11.52 0.24 32.31
C ALA A 19 -12.43 -0.53 33.26
N SER A 20 -13.54 0.08 33.70
CA SER A 20 -14.50 -0.57 34.61
C SER A 20 -15.29 -1.69 33.95
N THR A 21 -15.48 -1.63 32.63
CA THR A 21 -16.15 -2.69 31.84
C THR A 21 -15.19 -3.80 31.38
N GLY A 22 -13.91 -3.76 31.80
CA GLY A 22 -12.92 -4.77 31.45
C GLY A 22 -12.41 -4.71 29.99
N LEU A 23 -12.73 -3.64 29.27
CA LEU A 23 -12.23 -3.43 27.90
C LEU A 23 -10.76 -2.99 27.86
N LEU A 24 -10.21 -2.51 28.98
CA LEU A 24 -8.81 -2.13 29.14
C LEU A 24 -8.17 -2.94 30.27
N THR A 25 -7.15 -3.73 29.94
CA THR A 25 -6.27 -4.38 30.91
C THR A 25 -5.00 -3.56 31.07
N HIS A 26 -4.69 -3.10 32.27
CA HIS A 26 -3.41 -2.41 32.53
C HIS A 26 -2.28 -3.44 32.62
N SER A 27 -1.25 -3.23 31.82
CA SER A 27 0.01 -3.94 31.98
C SER A 27 0.72 -3.39 33.22
N THR A 28 0.82 -4.17 34.29
CA THR A 28 1.70 -3.85 35.41
C THR A 28 3.14 -4.01 34.94
N ALA A 29 3.76 -2.91 34.55
CA ALA A 29 5.21 -2.87 34.42
C ALA A 29 5.83 -3.19 35.78
N LYS A 30 6.48 -4.35 35.86
CA LYS A 30 7.20 -4.80 37.04
C LYS A 30 8.28 -3.77 37.37
N SER A 31 8.08 -3.00 38.45
CA SER A 31 9.05 -2.02 38.92
C SER A 31 10.39 -2.71 39.19
N ALA A 32 11.43 -2.26 38.54
CA ALA A 32 12.79 -2.65 38.86
C ALA A 32 13.17 -2.12 40.25
N PRO A 33 13.82 -2.89 41.11
CA PRO A 33 14.23 -2.44 42.43
C PRO A 33 15.31 -1.36 42.32
N ALA A 34 15.16 -0.30 43.12
CA ALA A 34 16.12 0.80 43.22
C ALA A 34 17.48 0.27 43.71
N LEU A 35 18.54 0.54 42.94
CA LEU A 35 19.91 0.27 43.31
C LEU A 35 20.42 1.41 44.21
N THR A 36 20.66 1.11 45.47
CA THR A 36 21.49 1.92 46.39
C THR A 36 22.98 1.81 45.99
N PRO A 37 23.75 2.90 46.03
CA PRO A 37 25.17 2.84 45.73
C PRO A 37 25.95 2.37 46.97
N SER A 38 26.61 1.22 46.87
CA SER A 38 27.65 0.84 47.84
C SER A 38 28.95 0.65 47.06
N ALA A 39 29.89 1.54 47.32
CA ALA A 39 31.27 1.49 46.83
C ALA A 39 32.02 0.33 47.47
N LYS A 40 32.53 -0.59 46.65
CA LYS A 40 33.79 -1.32 46.95
C LYS A 40 34.43 -1.76 45.65
N GLN A 41 35.60 -1.18 45.38
CA GLN A 41 36.55 -1.62 44.39
C GLN A 41 36.96 -3.08 44.65
N ALA A 42 36.85 -3.90 43.61
CA ALA A 42 37.59 -5.17 43.52
C ALA A 42 37.89 -5.49 42.03
N GLN A 43 39.13 -5.61 41.79
CA GLN A 43 39.92 -6.17 40.70
C GLN A 43 39.19 -6.87 39.53
N ARG A 44 39.51 -6.43 38.32
CA ARG A 44 39.22 -7.10 37.06
C ARG A 44 40.01 -8.39 36.94
N PRO A 45 39.38 -9.52 36.64
CA PRO A 45 40.05 -10.60 35.94
C PRO A 45 39.83 -10.41 34.41
N SER A 46 40.92 -10.59 33.70
CA SER A 46 41.01 -10.69 32.26
C SER A 46 40.07 -11.80 31.75
N LEU A 47 39.11 -11.43 30.89
CA LEU A 47 38.25 -12.40 30.23
C LEU A 47 38.84 -12.74 28.85
N GLU A 48 39.34 -13.95 28.72
CA GLU A 48 39.55 -14.63 27.46
C GLU A 48 38.23 -14.67 26.64
N PRO A 49 38.29 -14.66 25.29
CA PRO A 49 37.12 -14.74 24.44
C PRO A 49 36.45 -16.10 24.58
N ARG A 50 35.34 -16.13 25.26
CA ARG A 50 34.48 -17.30 25.37
C ARG A 50 33.80 -17.53 24.03
N GLU A 51 34.15 -18.59 23.31
CA GLU A 51 33.43 -19.05 22.11
C GLU A 51 31.95 -19.25 22.47
N LEU A 52 31.09 -18.57 21.70
CA LEU A 52 29.61 -18.77 21.73
C LEU A 52 29.32 -20.23 21.32
N PRO A 53 28.51 -20.95 22.08
CA PRO A 53 28.06 -22.28 21.67
C PRO A 53 27.30 -22.18 20.34
N LYS A 54 27.75 -22.90 19.33
CA LYS A 54 27.07 -23.08 18.05
C LYS A 54 25.72 -23.71 18.34
N LEU A 55 24.65 -22.94 18.09
CA LEU A 55 23.27 -23.47 18.08
C LEU A 55 23.22 -24.66 17.11
N PRO A 56 22.62 -25.79 17.51
CA PRO A 56 22.38 -26.89 16.60
C PRO A 56 21.39 -26.41 15.52
N THR A 57 21.84 -26.43 14.26
CA THR A 57 21.00 -26.27 13.10
C THR A 57 20.09 -27.49 12.97
N SER A 58 18.97 -27.52 13.67
CA SER A 58 17.96 -28.55 13.47
C SER A 58 17.31 -28.30 12.11
N LYS A 59 17.72 -29.05 11.11
CA LYS A 59 17.00 -29.17 9.83
C LYS A 59 15.74 -29.96 10.07
N SER A 60 14.68 -29.31 10.53
CA SER A 60 13.33 -29.86 10.47
C SER A 60 12.80 -29.61 9.05
N PRO A 61 12.57 -30.62 8.22
CA PRO A 61 12.19 -30.44 6.81
C PRO A 61 10.82 -29.80 6.63
N ASN A 62 10.01 -29.65 7.67
CA ASN A 62 8.62 -29.23 7.60
C ASN A 62 8.28 -27.93 8.37
N LEU A 63 9.26 -27.23 8.97
CA LEU A 63 9.03 -25.98 9.67
C LEU A 63 9.73 -24.83 8.94
N ARG A 64 9.02 -24.12 8.07
CA ARG A 64 9.46 -22.82 7.53
C ARG A 64 8.83 -21.71 8.36
N ILE A 65 9.60 -21.13 9.26
CA ILE A 65 9.24 -19.89 9.93
C ILE A 65 9.72 -18.76 9.02
N SER A 66 8.80 -18.13 8.27
CA SER A 66 9.10 -16.92 7.50
C SER A 66 8.59 -15.71 8.27
N ASN A 67 9.47 -14.79 8.62
CA ASN A 67 9.14 -13.48 9.17
C ASN A 67 8.68 -12.54 8.05
N SER A 68 7.87 -11.54 8.40
CA SER A 68 7.45 -10.48 7.45
C SER A 68 8.63 -9.70 6.85
N ARG A 69 9.83 -9.82 7.44
CA ARG A 69 11.09 -9.23 6.95
C ARG A 69 11.81 -10.09 5.92
N ASP A 70 11.48 -11.38 5.83
CA ASP A 70 12.15 -12.31 4.93
C ASP A 70 11.51 -12.39 3.54
N ARG A 71 10.43 -11.64 3.32
CA ARG A 71 9.82 -11.51 2.00
C ARG A 71 10.48 -10.36 1.27
N PRO A 72 11.18 -10.61 0.16
CA PRO A 72 11.63 -9.53 -0.70
C PRO A 72 10.38 -8.77 -1.19
N PHE A 73 10.23 -7.54 -0.71
CA PHE A 73 9.11 -6.65 -1.04
C PHE A 73 9.12 -6.23 -2.52
N ASP A 74 10.16 -6.56 -3.27
CA ASP A 74 10.53 -5.90 -4.50
C ASP A 74 10.32 -6.70 -5.79
N THR A 75 9.82 -7.93 -5.73
CA THR A 75 9.51 -8.67 -6.95
C THR A 75 8.03 -8.55 -7.29
N LEU A 76 7.63 -7.40 -7.85
CA LEU A 76 6.39 -7.31 -8.60
C LEU A 76 6.53 -8.22 -9.82
N PRO A 77 5.53 -9.09 -10.10
CA PRO A 77 5.57 -9.89 -11.32
C PRO A 77 5.59 -8.97 -12.54
N PRO A 78 6.38 -9.27 -13.57
CA PRO A 78 6.35 -8.49 -14.80
C PRO A 78 4.94 -8.59 -15.39
N ILE A 79 4.33 -7.44 -15.67
CA ILE A 79 3.03 -7.40 -16.37
C ILE A 79 3.20 -7.80 -17.84
N PHE A 80 4.41 -7.62 -18.35
CA PHE A 80 4.71 -7.75 -19.77
C PHE A 80 6.09 -8.41 -19.91
N ASN A 81 6.22 -9.28 -20.90
CA ASN A 81 7.49 -9.94 -21.21
C ASN A 81 8.56 -8.89 -21.59
N THR A 82 9.70 -8.94 -20.95
CA THR A 82 10.86 -8.06 -21.16
C THR A 82 11.67 -8.37 -22.44
N GLY A 83 11.03 -8.90 -23.45
CA GLY A 83 11.62 -8.94 -24.79
C GLY A 83 11.34 -7.62 -25.50
N ALA A 84 12.30 -7.05 -26.22
CA ALA A 84 12.21 -5.78 -26.95
C ALA A 84 11.19 -5.84 -28.12
N VAL A 85 9.95 -6.18 -27.80
CA VAL A 85 8.78 -6.04 -28.64
C VAL A 85 8.13 -4.74 -28.18
N ILE A 86 7.75 -3.88 -29.11
CA ILE A 86 6.86 -2.74 -28.83
C ILE A 86 5.59 -3.35 -28.27
N GLU A 87 5.49 -3.46 -26.95
CA GLU A 87 4.33 -4.05 -26.30
C GLU A 87 3.12 -3.20 -26.58
N ALA A 88 2.08 -3.84 -27.11
CA ALA A 88 0.81 -3.17 -27.38
C ALA A 88 0.30 -2.50 -26.10
N CYS A 89 -0.20 -1.27 -26.22
CA CYS A 89 -0.75 -0.56 -25.06
C CYS A 89 -1.88 -1.37 -24.41
N PRO A 90 -1.84 -1.58 -23.10
CA PRO A 90 -2.90 -2.29 -22.36
C PRO A 90 -4.27 -1.62 -22.57
N SER A 91 -5.31 -2.44 -22.59
CA SER A 91 -6.69 -1.94 -22.74
C SER A 91 -7.08 -1.02 -21.58
N SER A 92 -7.78 0.09 -21.86
CA SER A 92 -8.36 0.97 -20.85
C SER A 92 -9.31 0.23 -19.89
N ALA A 93 -9.95 -0.85 -20.31
CA ALA A 93 -10.86 -1.63 -19.47
C ALA A 93 -10.17 -2.22 -18.21
N LEU A 94 -8.85 -2.47 -18.26
CA LEU A 94 -8.07 -2.94 -17.10
C LEU A 94 -7.87 -1.84 -16.05
N PHE A 95 -8.06 -0.58 -16.40
CA PHE A 95 -7.80 0.60 -15.57
C PHE A 95 -9.05 1.45 -15.35
N ASP A 96 -10.23 0.91 -15.67
CA ASP A 96 -11.52 1.60 -15.51
C ASP A 96 -12.00 1.54 -14.06
N VAL A 97 -11.29 2.26 -13.19
CA VAL A 97 -11.57 2.30 -11.74
C VAL A 97 -12.99 2.76 -11.43
N ALA A 98 -13.53 3.67 -12.23
CA ALA A 98 -14.88 4.21 -12.00
C ALA A 98 -15.98 3.13 -12.07
N SER A 99 -15.74 2.05 -12.83
CA SER A 99 -16.70 0.94 -12.95
C SER A 99 -16.65 -0.06 -11.79
N TRP A 100 -15.65 0.02 -10.90
CA TRP A 100 -15.44 -0.99 -9.85
C TRP A 100 -16.25 -0.75 -8.58
N GLY A 101 -16.74 0.45 -8.38
CA GLY A 101 -17.54 0.84 -7.24
C GLY A 101 -18.67 1.77 -7.64
N ASN A 102 -19.39 2.28 -6.66
CA ASN A 102 -20.49 3.24 -6.84
C ASN A 102 -20.52 4.26 -5.71
N GLU A 103 -21.48 5.18 -5.73
CA GLU A 103 -21.61 6.28 -4.76
C GLU A 103 -22.16 5.85 -3.38
N THR A 104 -22.48 4.56 -3.18
CA THR A 104 -22.91 4.09 -1.86
C THR A 104 -21.74 4.08 -0.87
N SER A 105 -22.04 3.98 0.42
CA SER A 105 -21.02 4.05 1.47
C SER A 105 -19.97 2.93 1.34
N PHE A 106 -18.75 3.19 1.79
CA PHE A 106 -17.66 2.22 1.87
C PHE A 106 -18.11 0.90 2.53
N SER A 107 -18.76 1.00 3.70
CA SER A 107 -19.18 -0.18 4.46
C SER A 107 -20.20 -1.05 3.73
N SER A 108 -21.10 -0.41 2.95
CA SER A 108 -22.14 -1.13 2.20
C SER A 108 -21.58 -1.92 1.02
N GLN A 109 -20.44 -1.52 0.47
CA GLN A 109 -19.77 -2.22 -0.64
C GLN A 109 -18.73 -3.22 -0.14
N ILE A 110 -17.91 -2.83 0.82
CA ILE A 110 -16.80 -3.67 1.32
C ILE A 110 -17.30 -4.81 2.21
N GLY A 111 -18.34 -4.60 3.02
CA GLY A 111 -18.87 -5.64 3.90
C GLY A 111 -19.27 -6.92 3.14
N PRO A 112 -20.19 -6.84 2.17
CA PRO A 112 -20.56 -7.99 1.34
C PRO A 112 -19.39 -8.60 0.58
N ALA A 113 -18.50 -7.77 0.01
CA ALA A 113 -17.34 -8.24 -0.74
C ALA A 113 -16.35 -9.04 0.15
N ARG A 114 -16.16 -8.64 1.41
CA ARG A 114 -15.37 -9.40 2.39
C ARG A 114 -16.01 -10.73 2.76
N ASN A 115 -17.33 -10.73 2.95
CA ASN A 115 -18.05 -11.94 3.29
C ASN A 115 -18.02 -12.96 2.15
N ALA A 116 -17.90 -12.52 0.91
CA ALA A 116 -17.80 -13.38 -0.27
C ALA A 116 -16.40 -13.98 -0.51
N LEU A 117 -15.38 -13.59 0.27
CA LEU A 117 -14.00 -14.05 0.06
C LEU A 117 -13.83 -15.56 0.23
N MET A 118 -14.58 -16.16 1.13
CA MET A 118 -14.49 -17.58 1.42
C MET A 118 -15.80 -18.26 1.05
N ASN A 119 -15.70 -19.41 0.37
CA ASN A 119 -16.87 -20.23 0.10
C ASN A 119 -17.26 -21.10 1.33
N ALA A 120 -18.34 -21.88 1.19
CA ALA A 120 -18.82 -22.76 2.26
C ALA A 120 -17.83 -23.87 2.69
N ARG A 121 -16.70 -24.02 1.99
CA ARG A 121 -15.62 -24.98 2.30
C ARG A 121 -14.36 -24.29 2.81
N ASP A 122 -14.46 -23.03 3.24
CA ASP A 122 -13.33 -22.19 3.68
C ASP A 122 -12.21 -22.05 2.63
N GLN A 123 -12.57 -22.10 1.35
CA GLN A 123 -11.63 -21.88 0.25
C GLN A 123 -11.77 -20.45 -0.27
N LEU A 124 -10.63 -19.83 -0.58
CA LEU A 124 -10.58 -18.47 -1.13
C LEU A 124 -11.17 -18.47 -2.55
N GLU A 125 -12.17 -17.62 -2.76
CA GLU A 125 -12.75 -17.32 -4.07
C GLU A 125 -11.94 -16.24 -4.78
N LEU A 126 -11.21 -16.61 -5.85
CA LEU A 126 -10.29 -15.70 -6.53
C LEU A 126 -10.99 -14.49 -7.17
N ASP A 127 -12.18 -14.69 -7.74
CA ASP A 127 -12.96 -13.60 -8.35
C ASP A 127 -13.50 -12.64 -7.28
N ALA A 128 -13.92 -13.15 -6.13
CA ALA A 128 -14.32 -12.31 -5.00
C ALA A 128 -13.15 -11.51 -4.43
N ALA A 129 -11.98 -12.13 -4.32
CA ALA A 129 -10.77 -11.46 -3.87
C ALA A 129 -10.31 -10.38 -4.88
N LYS A 130 -10.37 -10.66 -6.19
CA LYS A 130 -10.15 -9.65 -7.23
C LYS A 130 -11.12 -8.48 -7.08
N HIS A 131 -12.41 -8.78 -6.97
CA HIS A 131 -13.44 -7.74 -6.82
C HIS A 131 -13.23 -6.90 -5.56
N LEU A 132 -12.89 -7.51 -4.43
CA LEU A 132 -12.56 -6.79 -3.20
C LEU A 132 -11.34 -5.90 -3.38
N ALA A 133 -10.28 -6.37 -4.06
CA ALA A 133 -9.11 -5.55 -4.37
C ALA A 133 -9.47 -4.36 -5.27
N GLN A 134 -10.34 -4.55 -6.27
CA GLN A 134 -10.85 -3.47 -7.12
C GLN A 134 -11.66 -2.44 -6.32
N LEU A 135 -12.53 -2.87 -5.41
CA LEU A 135 -13.25 -1.96 -4.51
C LEU A 135 -12.30 -1.16 -3.62
N TYR A 136 -11.26 -1.79 -3.05
CA TYR A 136 -10.26 -1.05 -2.28
C TYR A 136 -9.53 0.00 -3.13
N LEU A 137 -9.19 -0.33 -4.39
CA LEU A 137 -8.58 0.61 -5.32
C LEU A 137 -9.54 1.76 -5.65
N TYR A 138 -10.83 1.48 -5.87
CA TYR A 138 -11.87 2.49 -6.08
C TYR A 138 -11.91 3.49 -4.92
N PHE A 139 -11.80 3.03 -3.67
CA PHE A 139 -11.81 3.89 -2.48
C PHE A 139 -10.44 4.49 -2.13
N GLY A 140 -9.37 4.18 -2.89
CA GLY A 140 -8.02 4.69 -2.64
C GLY A 140 -7.22 3.93 -1.57
N PHE A 141 -7.71 2.78 -1.11
CA PHE A 141 -7.06 1.95 -0.08
C PHE A 141 -6.02 0.98 -0.68
N GLY A 142 -4.89 1.54 -1.15
CA GLY A 142 -3.84 0.76 -1.81
C GLY A 142 -3.20 -0.31 -0.93
N ALA A 143 -3.07 -0.09 0.38
CA ALA A 143 -2.49 -1.06 1.30
C ALA A 143 -3.40 -2.29 1.47
N GLU A 144 -4.71 -2.08 1.60
CA GLU A 144 -5.73 -3.11 1.74
C GLU A 144 -5.87 -3.92 0.44
N ALA A 145 -5.84 -3.23 -0.71
CA ALA A 145 -5.82 -3.87 -2.02
C ALA A 145 -4.59 -4.79 -2.17
N LEU A 146 -3.38 -4.33 -1.82
CA LEU A 146 -2.18 -5.16 -1.83
C LEU A 146 -2.28 -6.37 -0.90
N ASN A 147 -2.82 -6.18 0.30
CA ASN A 147 -3.01 -7.28 1.24
C ASN A 147 -3.98 -8.33 0.68
N THR A 148 -5.07 -7.89 0.05
CA THR A 148 -6.03 -8.79 -0.60
C THR A 148 -5.38 -9.56 -1.76
N LEU A 149 -4.62 -8.90 -2.63
CA LEU A 149 -3.92 -9.54 -3.74
C LEU A 149 -2.84 -10.54 -3.29
N ARG A 150 -2.32 -10.40 -2.08
CA ARG A 150 -1.34 -11.34 -1.48
C ARG A 150 -1.96 -12.57 -0.84
N LEU A 151 -3.28 -12.65 -0.68
CA LEU A 151 -3.95 -13.83 -0.14
C LEU A 151 -3.66 -15.08 -0.97
N ASN A 152 -3.49 -14.90 -2.28
CA ASN A 152 -3.10 -15.97 -3.19
C ASN A 152 -2.12 -15.45 -4.26
N PRO A 153 -0.98 -16.13 -4.50
CA PRO A 153 -0.01 -15.74 -5.54
C PRO A 153 -0.61 -15.63 -6.94
N GLN A 154 -1.65 -16.41 -7.25
CA GLN A 154 -2.34 -16.33 -8.55
C GLN A 154 -3.04 -14.98 -8.76
N LEU A 155 -3.50 -14.31 -7.72
CA LEU A 155 -4.11 -12.98 -7.84
C LEU A 155 -3.10 -11.94 -8.35
N SER A 156 -1.90 -11.93 -7.78
CA SER A 156 -0.83 -11.01 -8.21
C SER A 156 -0.32 -11.34 -9.62
N SER A 157 -0.26 -12.63 -9.99
CA SER A 157 0.21 -13.05 -11.31
C SER A 157 -0.83 -12.81 -12.42
N ASN A 158 -2.10 -13.08 -12.12
CA ASN A 158 -3.17 -12.92 -13.12
C ASN A 158 -3.64 -11.47 -13.27
N PHE A 159 -3.51 -10.66 -12.21
CA PHE A 159 -3.94 -9.26 -12.18
C PHE A 159 -2.79 -8.31 -11.75
N PRO A 160 -1.65 -8.33 -12.45
CA PRO A 160 -0.50 -7.53 -12.08
C PRO A 160 -0.78 -6.02 -12.13
N HIS A 161 -1.66 -5.54 -13.03
CA HIS A 161 -2.09 -4.15 -13.10
C HIS A 161 -2.72 -3.66 -11.78
N LEU A 162 -3.54 -4.50 -11.10
CA LEU A 162 -4.10 -4.15 -9.79
C LEU A 162 -3.00 -4.00 -8.73
N THR A 163 -1.98 -4.85 -8.78
CA THR A 163 -0.82 -4.77 -7.88
C THR A 163 -0.03 -3.47 -8.06
N TYR A 164 0.17 -3.03 -9.32
CA TYR A 164 0.85 -1.76 -9.61
C TYR A 164 0.02 -0.56 -9.14
N MET A 165 -1.27 -0.52 -9.46
CA MET A 165 -2.18 0.54 -9.02
C MET A 165 -2.23 0.64 -7.50
N ALA A 166 -2.32 -0.51 -6.81
CA ALA A 166 -2.32 -0.57 -5.36
C ALA A 166 -0.98 -0.10 -4.75
N THR A 167 0.14 -0.41 -5.40
CA THR A 167 1.47 0.07 -4.99
C THR A 167 1.59 1.57 -5.14
N ILE A 168 1.10 2.14 -6.26
CA ILE A 168 1.07 3.59 -6.49
C ILE A 168 0.21 4.29 -5.43
N LEU A 169 -0.99 3.81 -5.16
CA LEU A 169 -1.87 4.40 -4.15
C LEU A 169 -1.29 4.30 -2.73
N LYS A 170 -0.49 3.28 -2.44
CA LYS A 170 0.14 3.08 -1.13
C LYS A 170 1.42 3.90 -0.95
N HIS A 171 2.28 3.96 -1.98
CA HIS A 171 3.64 4.47 -1.89
C HIS A 171 3.88 5.73 -2.74
N GLY A 172 2.94 6.12 -3.59
CA GLY A 172 3.07 7.23 -4.52
C GLY A 172 3.84 6.89 -5.79
N THR A 173 4.80 5.97 -5.72
CA THR A 173 5.68 5.61 -6.84
C THR A 173 5.90 4.11 -6.93
N LEU A 174 6.43 3.67 -8.07
CA LEU A 174 6.85 2.28 -8.29
C LEU A 174 8.36 2.15 -8.17
N THR A 175 8.83 1.08 -7.53
CA THR A 175 10.24 0.72 -7.54
C THR A 175 10.67 0.19 -8.90
N ARG A 176 11.90 0.50 -9.33
CA ARG A 176 12.45 -0.01 -10.59
C ARG A 176 13.06 -1.42 -10.41
N PRO A 177 13.09 -2.24 -11.47
CA PRO A 177 12.47 -2.09 -12.80
C PRO A 177 10.98 -2.48 -12.75
N ASN A 178 10.13 -1.73 -13.44
CA ASN A 178 8.74 -2.12 -13.66
C ASN A 178 8.35 -1.85 -15.12
N SER A 179 7.57 -2.74 -15.69
CA SER A 179 7.15 -2.65 -17.10
C SER A 179 6.06 -1.62 -17.34
N LEU A 180 5.34 -1.20 -16.29
CA LEU A 180 4.28 -0.20 -16.44
C LEU A 180 4.80 1.14 -16.96
N VAL A 181 6.02 1.54 -16.53
CA VAL A 181 6.65 2.80 -16.95
C VAL A 181 6.83 2.91 -18.47
N ALA A 182 6.96 1.81 -19.19
CA ALA A 182 7.04 1.81 -20.65
C ALA A 182 5.76 2.31 -21.35
N HIS A 183 4.64 2.37 -20.61
CA HIS A 183 3.32 2.72 -21.16
C HIS A 183 2.89 4.18 -20.92
N THR A 184 3.79 5.06 -20.52
CA THR A 184 3.50 6.49 -20.29
C THR A 184 3.02 7.22 -21.57
N ASN A 185 3.43 6.74 -22.73
CA ASN A 185 3.04 7.30 -24.05
C ASN A 185 1.86 6.57 -24.69
N CYS A 186 1.15 5.72 -23.96
CA CYS A 186 -0.02 5.04 -24.47
C CYS A 186 -1.24 5.96 -24.54
N ALA A 187 -2.05 5.82 -25.60
CA ALA A 187 -3.31 6.55 -25.74
C ALA A 187 -4.45 6.01 -24.83
N THR A 188 -4.17 5.01 -24.00
CA THR A 188 -5.12 4.34 -23.09
C THR A 188 -4.96 4.82 -21.63
N ASP A 189 -5.89 4.43 -20.77
CA ASP A 189 -5.92 4.88 -19.37
C ASP A 189 -4.70 4.41 -18.55
N VAL A 190 -3.92 3.45 -19.06
CA VAL A 190 -2.65 3.02 -18.46
C VAL A 190 -1.65 4.19 -18.33
N ALA A 191 -1.69 5.16 -19.27
CA ALA A 191 -0.76 6.30 -19.26
C ALA A 191 -0.80 7.10 -17.94
N LEU A 192 -1.98 7.23 -17.31
CA LEU A 192 -2.12 7.87 -16.01
C LEU A 192 -1.30 7.13 -14.93
N TRP A 193 -1.55 5.83 -14.79
CA TRP A 193 -0.91 5.02 -13.76
C TRP A 193 0.58 4.86 -14.01
N ALA A 194 0.98 4.72 -15.27
CA ALA A 194 2.38 4.70 -15.67
C ALA A 194 3.08 6.01 -15.32
N SER A 195 2.46 7.16 -15.59
CA SER A 195 3.03 8.49 -15.31
C SER A 195 3.13 8.77 -13.82
N VAL A 196 2.06 8.54 -13.04
CA VAL A 196 2.09 8.74 -11.59
C VAL A 196 3.07 7.77 -10.91
N GLY A 197 3.21 6.55 -11.45
CA GLY A 197 4.14 5.55 -10.92
C GLY A 197 5.63 5.86 -11.18
N LEU A 198 5.96 6.89 -11.96
CA LEU A 198 7.34 7.29 -12.18
C LEU A 198 8.02 7.75 -10.90
N ASN A 199 9.17 7.16 -10.58
CA ASN A 199 9.98 7.59 -9.44
C ASN A 199 10.94 8.73 -9.82
N ASN A 200 11.50 8.69 -11.04
CA ASN A 200 12.34 9.73 -11.62
C ASN A 200 12.03 9.87 -13.10
N ILE A 201 11.89 11.09 -13.57
CA ILE A 201 11.77 11.40 -14.99
C ILE A 201 13.16 11.52 -15.57
N THR A 202 13.48 10.64 -16.53
CA THR A 202 14.66 10.78 -17.37
C THR A 202 14.26 11.47 -18.67
N THR A 203 15.21 12.10 -19.35
CA THR A 203 14.97 12.84 -20.62
C THR A 203 14.36 12.00 -21.73
N ASP A 204 14.43 10.67 -21.63
CA ASP A 204 13.98 9.74 -22.65
C ASP A 204 12.53 9.24 -22.44
N VAL A 205 11.87 9.66 -21.35
CA VAL A 205 10.49 9.26 -21.09
C VAL A 205 9.54 10.15 -21.86
N LEU A 206 8.70 9.56 -22.71
CA LEU A 206 7.62 10.25 -23.40
C LEU A 206 6.31 10.06 -22.64
N ILE A 207 5.59 11.14 -22.37
CA ILE A 207 4.28 11.11 -21.65
C ILE A 207 3.19 11.64 -22.59
N ASP A 208 2.15 10.83 -22.85
CA ASP A 208 0.93 11.33 -23.49
C ASP A 208 0.08 12.09 -22.43
N ALA A 209 0.36 13.38 -22.30
CA ALA A 209 -0.35 14.24 -21.35
C ALA A 209 -1.87 14.28 -21.60
N LYS A 210 -2.30 14.19 -22.86
CA LYS A 210 -3.72 14.20 -23.23
C LYS A 210 -4.44 12.93 -22.77
N ALA A 211 -3.85 11.76 -22.99
CA ALA A 211 -4.39 10.49 -22.50
C ALA A 211 -4.41 10.45 -20.98
N THR A 212 -3.33 10.89 -20.35
CA THR A 212 -3.18 10.94 -18.89
C THR A 212 -4.25 11.82 -18.23
N LEU A 213 -4.50 13.03 -18.76
CA LEU A 213 -5.54 13.92 -18.25
C LEU A 213 -6.95 13.38 -18.51
N ARG A 214 -7.20 12.72 -19.64
CA ARG A 214 -8.49 12.06 -19.90
C ARG A 214 -8.74 10.96 -18.88
N ALA A 215 -7.74 10.13 -18.60
CA ALA A 215 -7.84 9.06 -17.60
C ALA A 215 -8.07 9.62 -16.19
N LEU A 216 -7.35 10.68 -15.80
CA LEU A 216 -7.56 11.37 -14.53
C LEU A 216 -9.01 11.86 -14.36
N ASN A 217 -9.58 12.48 -15.41
CA ASN A 217 -10.94 13.01 -15.38
C ASN A 217 -12.03 11.93 -15.29
N LYS A 218 -11.73 10.69 -15.65
CA LYS A 218 -12.65 9.53 -15.48
C LYS A 218 -12.68 9.02 -14.05
N LEU A 219 -11.67 9.33 -13.23
CA LEU A 219 -11.60 8.83 -11.86
C LEU A 219 -12.65 9.47 -10.95
N PRO A 220 -13.13 8.75 -9.93
CA PRO A 220 -13.93 9.33 -8.86
C PRO A 220 -13.22 10.52 -8.20
N THR A 221 -13.99 11.48 -7.70
CA THR A 221 -13.47 12.75 -7.17
C THR A 221 -12.42 12.54 -6.07
N HIS A 222 -12.63 11.61 -5.16
CA HIS A 222 -11.69 11.33 -4.08
C HIS A 222 -10.32 10.80 -4.58
N LEU A 223 -10.29 10.02 -5.66
CA LEU A 223 -9.04 9.58 -6.29
C LEU A 223 -8.37 10.71 -7.09
N ARG A 224 -9.16 11.59 -7.73
CA ARG A 224 -8.60 12.78 -8.38
C ARG A 224 -7.90 13.69 -7.38
N LEU A 225 -8.51 13.91 -6.20
CA LEU A 225 -7.90 14.65 -5.09
C LEU A 225 -6.52 14.08 -4.68
N THR A 226 -6.39 12.76 -4.70
CA THR A 226 -5.15 12.07 -4.31
C THR A 226 -4.10 12.07 -5.41
N LEU A 227 -4.51 11.79 -6.66
CA LEU A 227 -3.57 11.54 -7.76
C LEU A 227 -3.21 12.81 -8.57
N ALA A 228 -4.09 13.82 -8.61
CA ALA A 228 -3.84 15.01 -9.41
C ALA A 228 -2.60 15.83 -8.96
N PRO A 229 -2.32 16.00 -7.65
CA PRO A 229 -1.09 16.66 -7.21
C PRO A 229 0.16 15.91 -7.65
N ALA A 230 0.19 14.59 -7.45
CA ALA A 230 1.33 13.76 -7.88
C ALA A 230 1.53 13.79 -9.40
N LEU A 231 0.45 13.69 -10.16
CA LEU A 231 0.52 13.83 -11.63
C LEU A 231 1.00 15.21 -12.05
N SER A 232 0.52 16.29 -11.39
CA SER A 232 0.95 17.65 -11.68
C SER A 232 2.45 17.81 -11.48
N GLU A 233 3.01 17.25 -10.42
CA GLU A 233 4.45 17.26 -10.16
C GLU A 233 5.23 16.54 -11.27
N VAL A 234 4.80 15.35 -11.67
CA VAL A 234 5.39 14.61 -12.78
C VAL A 234 5.36 15.40 -14.08
N LEU A 235 4.22 16.02 -14.41
CA LEU A 235 4.07 16.82 -15.64
C LEU A 235 4.92 18.11 -15.60
N LEU A 236 5.10 18.72 -14.43
CA LEU A 236 6.01 19.86 -14.26
C LEU A 236 7.47 19.45 -14.49
N GLN A 237 7.90 18.32 -13.92
CA GLN A 237 9.24 17.78 -14.15
C GLN A 237 9.47 17.40 -15.61
N TYR A 238 8.43 16.94 -16.29
CA TYR A 238 8.44 16.68 -17.74
C TYR A 238 8.46 17.98 -18.59
N GLY A 239 8.25 19.16 -17.97
CA GLY A 239 8.25 20.46 -18.61
C GLY A 239 6.89 20.89 -19.20
N ASN A 240 5.82 20.12 -19.00
CA ASN A 240 4.48 20.44 -19.50
C ASN A 240 3.64 21.18 -18.44
N LYS A 241 3.87 22.50 -18.29
CA LYS A 241 3.20 23.34 -17.30
C LYS A 241 1.68 23.43 -17.51
N ASP A 242 1.23 23.46 -18.74
CA ASP A 242 -0.20 23.58 -19.05
C ASP A 242 -0.97 22.31 -18.65
N ALA A 243 -0.40 21.14 -18.94
CA ALA A 243 -0.97 19.87 -18.51
C ALA A 243 -0.94 19.71 -16.99
N ALA A 244 0.12 20.14 -16.33
CA ALA A 244 0.22 20.14 -14.88
C ALA A 244 -0.88 21.01 -14.23
N ALA A 245 -1.07 22.23 -14.72
CA ALA A 245 -2.16 23.09 -14.26
C ALA A 245 -3.54 22.50 -14.58
N ALA A 246 -3.70 21.82 -15.71
CA ALA A 246 -4.95 21.13 -16.06
C ALA A 246 -5.24 19.95 -15.11
N ALA A 247 -4.22 19.22 -14.66
CA ALA A 247 -4.38 18.15 -13.68
C ALA A 247 -4.93 18.70 -12.36
N LEU A 248 -4.40 19.80 -11.83
CA LEU A 248 -4.90 20.43 -10.60
C LEU A 248 -6.33 20.96 -10.75
N ARG A 249 -6.66 21.58 -11.89
CA ARG A 249 -8.05 22.05 -12.16
C ARG A 249 -9.08 20.91 -12.24
N SER A 250 -8.65 19.66 -12.44
CA SER A 250 -9.56 18.51 -12.44
C SER A 250 -10.17 18.21 -11.06
N ILE A 251 -9.58 18.73 -9.99
CA ILE A 251 -10.04 18.59 -8.61
C ILE A 251 -11.29 19.44 -8.35
N GLU A 252 -11.43 20.58 -9.04
CA GLU A 252 -12.49 21.57 -8.83
C GLU A 252 -13.80 21.20 -9.55
N ARG A 253 -13.82 20.12 -10.31
CA ARG A 253 -14.97 19.62 -11.08
C ARG A 253 -15.57 18.37 -10.43
#